data_a0ba1c37d9d977dfde4d8fc7b235a0c6
#
_entry.id   a0ba1c37d9d977dfde4d8fc7b235a0c6
#
_cell.length_a   1.000
_cell.length_b   1.000
_cell.length_c   1.000
_cell.angle_alpha   90.00
_cell.angle_beta   90.00
_cell.angle_gamma   90.00
#
_symmetry.space_group_name_H-M   'P 1'
#
loop_
_entity.id
_entity.type
_entity.pdbx_description
1 polymer ?
#
loop_
_entity_poly.entity_id
_entity_poly.type
_entity_poly.pdbx_seq_one_letter_code
_entity_poly.pdbx_strand_id
1 'polypeptide(L)'
;QPIFSIIAKNANEDQKEAFVETIETTLARLAAEGLDEKALRAGINYFEFRYREADFGNYPAGLMYGLQAFDSWLYKDDSAFLHLEALDTFAFLKEQVAEGYFEGLIVKYLLENPHGSLVIIRPKRGLTALQDEKLKKKLAAYKEGLTAEERKRIVDFTKHLKEYQSELSPQEDLEKIPLLEREDIDKKALPFQNEEHEAGGVKVVYHDLFTNGIGYVNLIFRADSIPQELIPYLGLLKAVLGKVDTENYTYGEFAKELNLHTGGISCSVGSYDDVRETDRYTAVFEVHSKALYEELAVALSMMREMLR
;
A
#
# COMPACT_ATOMS: atom_id res chain seq x y z
N GLN A 1 3.82 19.78 8.63
CA GLN A 1 4.89 20.13 7.66
C GLN A 1 5.38 18.88 6.97
N PRO A 2 5.54 18.89 5.65
CA PRO A 2 6.17 17.77 4.94
C PRO A 2 7.63 17.66 5.39
N ILE A 3 8.07 16.44 5.65
CA ILE A 3 9.44 16.11 6.07
C ILE A 3 10.00 15.11 5.06
N PHE A 4 11.19 15.42 4.53
CA PHE A 4 11.97 14.46 3.76
C PHE A 4 13.06 13.89 4.66
N SER A 5 13.15 12.56 4.75
CA SER A 5 14.13 11.89 5.62
C SER A 5 14.84 10.76 4.88
N ILE A 6 16.14 10.68 5.07
CA ILE A 6 16.98 9.57 4.63
C ILE A 6 17.51 8.87 5.88
N ILE A 7 17.30 7.55 5.97
CA ILE A 7 17.59 6.77 7.17
C ILE A 7 18.55 5.62 6.84
N ALA A 8 19.75 5.64 7.45
CA ALA A 8 20.64 4.48 7.46
C ALA A 8 20.36 3.64 8.69
N LYS A 9 20.05 2.36 8.50
CA LYS A 9 19.88 1.37 9.57
C LYS A 9 21.14 0.50 9.65
N ASN A 10 21.50 0.10 10.87
CA ASN A 10 22.66 -0.76 11.14
C ASN A 10 24.00 -0.15 10.68
N ALA A 11 24.08 1.18 10.64
CA ALA A 11 25.32 1.91 10.38
C ALA A 11 26.15 2.06 11.65
N ASN A 12 27.47 2.12 11.51
CA ASN A 12 28.38 2.44 12.62
C ASN A 12 28.52 3.95 12.75
N GLU A 13 28.91 4.39 13.94
CA GLU A 13 29.03 5.82 14.24
C GLU A 13 30.14 6.53 13.44
N ASP A 14 31.22 5.80 13.14
CA ASP A 14 32.35 6.28 12.32
C ASP A 14 31.99 6.52 10.85
N GLN A 15 30.80 6.04 10.40
CA GLN A 15 30.28 6.23 9.05
C GLN A 15 29.44 7.51 8.89
N LYS A 16 29.33 8.34 9.92
CA LYS A 16 28.49 9.54 9.92
C LYS A 16 28.86 10.52 8.80
N GLU A 17 30.13 10.86 8.71
CA GLU A 17 30.62 11.80 7.70
C GLU A 17 30.42 11.23 6.28
N ALA A 18 30.77 9.97 6.06
CA ALA A 18 30.56 9.28 4.80
C ALA A 18 29.07 9.21 4.39
N PHE A 19 28.17 9.04 5.36
CA PHE A 19 26.74 9.06 5.10
C PHE A 19 26.26 10.40 4.59
N VAL A 20 26.65 11.50 5.22
CA VAL A 20 26.28 12.86 4.81
C VAL A 20 26.87 13.18 3.43
N GLU A 21 28.18 12.95 3.25
CA GLU A 21 28.88 13.18 1.98
C GLU A 21 28.26 12.38 0.83
N THR A 22 27.91 11.12 1.06
CA THR A 22 27.24 10.29 0.04
C THR A 22 25.90 10.89 -0.40
N ILE A 23 25.11 11.39 0.54
CA ILE A 23 23.82 12.01 0.24
C ILE A 23 24.03 13.28 -0.56
N GLU A 24 24.87 14.21 -0.07
CA GLU A 24 25.11 15.51 -0.68
C GLU A 24 25.69 15.36 -2.08
N THR A 25 26.72 14.53 -2.26
CA THR A 25 27.34 14.29 -3.56
C THR A 25 26.39 13.60 -4.53
N THR A 26 25.58 12.65 -4.07
CA THR A 26 24.60 11.98 -4.91
C THR A 26 23.49 12.94 -5.36
N LEU A 27 22.95 13.74 -4.46
CA LEU A 27 21.93 14.74 -4.80
C LEU A 27 22.46 15.81 -5.73
N ALA A 28 23.68 16.31 -5.49
CA ALA A 28 24.33 17.29 -6.36
C ALA A 28 24.56 16.71 -7.78
N ARG A 29 25.03 15.47 -7.87
CA ARG A 29 25.22 14.78 -9.15
C ARG A 29 23.89 14.61 -9.90
N LEU A 30 22.84 14.13 -9.23
CA LEU A 30 21.51 13.94 -9.83
C LEU A 30 20.90 15.27 -10.31
N ALA A 31 21.10 16.35 -9.54
CA ALA A 31 20.64 17.67 -9.94
C ALA A 31 21.40 18.23 -11.16
N ALA A 32 22.68 17.87 -11.33
CA ALA A 32 23.52 18.34 -12.42
C ALA A 32 23.43 17.48 -13.70
N GLU A 33 23.38 16.17 -13.56
CA GLU A 33 23.37 15.21 -14.68
C GLU A 33 21.96 14.87 -15.18
N GLY A 34 20.93 15.19 -14.40
CA GLY A 34 19.54 14.82 -14.64
C GLY A 34 19.14 13.50 -14.02
N LEU A 35 17.84 13.31 -13.89
CA LEU A 35 17.21 12.10 -13.38
C LEU A 35 16.82 11.17 -14.54
N ASP A 36 16.72 9.89 -14.26
CA ASP A 36 16.18 8.90 -15.22
C ASP A 36 14.68 9.16 -15.45
N GLU A 37 14.34 9.71 -16.62
CA GLU A 37 12.96 10.03 -16.99
C GLU A 37 12.03 8.82 -16.93
N LYS A 38 12.51 7.63 -17.31
CA LYS A 38 11.70 6.38 -17.23
C LYS A 38 11.40 6.04 -15.78
N ALA A 39 12.37 6.17 -14.89
CA ALA A 39 12.18 5.92 -13.47
C ALA A 39 11.22 6.94 -12.84
N LEU A 40 11.30 8.20 -13.22
CA LEU A 40 10.37 9.26 -12.79
C LEU A 40 8.94 8.94 -13.25
N ARG A 41 8.75 8.63 -14.53
CA ARG A 41 7.43 8.25 -15.08
C ARG A 41 6.87 7.03 -14.39
N ALA A 42 7.67 5.99 -14.17
CA ALA A 42 7.26 4.80 -13.44
C ALA A 42 6.82 5.13 -12.00
N GLY A 43 7.56 6.01 -11.31
CA GLY A 43 7.18 6.47 -9.98
C GLY A 43 5.84 7.22 -9.97
N ILE A 44 5.64 8.15 -10.91
CA ILE A 44 4.39 8.91 -11.03
C ILE A 44 3.23 7.97 -11.34
N ASN A 45 3.39 7.05 -12.31
CA ASN A 45 2.37 6.08 -12.68
C ASN A 45 2.01 5.16 -11.50
N TYR A 46 2.99 4.72 -10.73
CA TYR A 46 2.75 3.90 -9.54
C TYR A 46 1.87 4.62 -8.51
N PHE A 47 2.14 5.90 -8.22
CA PHE A 47 1.34 6.67 -7.27
C PHE A 47 -0.04 7.02 -7.83
N GLU A 48 -0.16 7.37 -9.10
CA GLU A 48 -1.44 7.61 -9.77
C GLU A 48 -2.30 6.34 -9.76
N PHE A 49 -1.70 5.20 -10.09
CA PHE A 49 -2.39 3.92 -10.07
C PHE A 49 -2.96 3.61 -8.68
N ARG A 50 -2.15 3.70 -7.65
CA ARG A 50 -2.61 3.50 -6.26
C ARG A 50 -3.69 4.48 -5.85
N TYR A 51 -3.57 5.73 -6.26
CA TYR A 51 -4.58 6.74 -5.99
C TYR A 51 -5.92 6.40 -6.64
N ARG A 52 -5.90 5.98 -7.92
CA ARG A 52 -7.11 5.59 -8.67
C ARG A 52 -7.72 4.30 -8.14
N GLU A 53 -6.90 3.31 -7.81
CA GLU A 53 -7.36 2.01 -7.32
C GLU A 53 -7.98 2.13 -5.93
N ALA A 54 -7.44 3.00 -5.10
CA ALA A 54 -7.91 3.27 -3.73
C ALA A 54 -8.14 1.98 -2.91
N ASP A 55 -7.22 1.02 -3.07
CA ASP A 55 -7.25 -0.23 -2.32
C ASP A 55 -6.74 0.01 -0.90
N PHE A 56 -7.65 0.06 0.04
CA PHE A 56 -7.39 0.21 1.47
C PHE A 56 -7.43 -1.12 2.23
N GLY A 57 -7.40 -2.24 1.53
CA GLY A 57 -7.50 -3.58 2.12
C GLY A 57 -8.84 -3.79 2.82
N ASN A 58 -8.80 -4.09 4.12
CA ASN A 58 -10.01 -4.37 4.91
C ASN A 58 -10.72 -3.12 5.46
N TYR A 59 -10.21 -1.92 5.17
CA TYR A 59 -10.82 -0.69 5.68
C TYR A 59 -11.87 -0.15 4.70
N PRO A 60 -13.03 0.30 5.19
CA PRO A 60 -14.04 0.94 4.34
C PRO A 60 -13.47 2.18 3.63
N ALA A 61 -13.67 2.28 2.32
CA ALA A 61 -13.13 3.39 1.51
C ALA A 61 -13.58 4.76 2.03
N GLY A 62 -14.85 4.89 2.41
CA GLY A 62 -15.38 6.14 2.98
C GLY A 62 -14.69 6.58 4.26
N LEU A 63 -14.33 5.64 5.14
CA LEU A 63 -13.54 5.95 6.33
C LEU A 63 -12.16 6.47 5.95
N MET A 64 -11.49 5.83 5.01
CA MET A 64 -10.14 6.22 4.60
C MET A 64 -10.13 7.57 3.90
N TYR A 65 -11.10 7.85 3.04
CA TYR A 65 -11.27 9.18 2.45
C TYR A 65 -11.57 10.25 3.50
N GLY A 66 -12.41 9.94 4.48
CA GLY A 66 -12.67 10.84 5.60
C GLY A 66 -11.39 11.17 6.38
N LEU A 67 -10.55 10.18 6.68
CA LEU A 67 -9.27 10.40 7.35
C LEU A 67 -8.31 11.24 6.50
N GLN A 68 -8.22 10.99 5.19
CA GLN A 68 -7.42 11.79 4.27
C GLN A 68 -7.89 13.25 4.19
N ALA A 69 -9.19 13.48 4.20
CA ALA A 69 -9.74 14.84 4.25
C ALA A 69 -9.28 15.59 5.50
N PHE A 70 -9.19 14.95 6.66
CA PHE A 70 -8.71 15.56 7.88
C PHE A 70 -7.24 16.00 7.83
N ASP A 71 -6.40 15.42 7.00
CA ASP A 71 -4.99 15.80 6.86
C ASP A 71 -4.80 17.30 6.50
N SER A 72 -5.76 17.88 5.81
CA SER A 72 -5.78 19.30 5.47
C SER A 72 -6.89 20.09 6.18
N TRP A 73 -8.08 19.51 6.31
CA TRP A 73 -9.27 20.18 6.86
C TRP A 73 -9.09 20.64 8.29
N LEU A 74 -8.38 19.88 9.14
CA LEU A 74 -8.07 20.28 10.54
C LEU A 74 -7.26 21.58 10.63
N TYR A 75 -6.63 22.00 9.57
CA TYR A 75 -5.79 23.20 9.54
C TYR A 75 -6.36 24.34 8.70
N LYS A 76 -7.25 24.01 7.73
CA LYS A 76 -7.80 24.99 6.82
C LYS A 76 -9.15 24.52 6.26
N ASP A 77 -10.23 25.22 6.61
CA ASP A 77 -11.61 24.83 6.32
C ASP A 77 -11.93 24.66 4.82
N ASP A 78 -11.32 25.49 3.97
CA ASP A 78 -11.54 25.47 2.50
C ASP A 78 -10.68 24.44 1.78
N SER A 79 -9.91 23.65 2.49
CA SER A 79 -8.95 22.68 1.92
C SER A 79 -9.29 21.21 2.23
N ALA A 80 -10.55 20.92 2.59
CA ALA A 80 -10.97 19.57 2.99
C ALA A 80 -10.68 18.48 1.93
N PHE A 81 -10.79 18.81 0.65
CA PHE A 81 -10.63 17.86 -0.45
C PHE A 81 -9.26 17.90 -1.14
N LEU A 82 -8.33 18.70 -0.65
CA LEU A 82 -7.02 18.89 -1.26
C LEU A 82 -6.28 17.57 -1.56
N HIS A 83 -6.38 16.60 -0.65
CA HIS A 83 -5.72 15.29 -0.81
C HIS A 83 -6.55 14.28 -1.61
N LEU A 84 -7.80 14.61 -1.92
CA LEU A 84 -8.72 13.77 -2.72
C LEU A 84 -8.81 14.21 -4.18
N GLU A 85 -8.19 15.34 -4.54
CA GLU A 85 -8.22 15.93 -5.89
C GLU A 85 -6.81 15.99 -6.48
N ALA A 86 -6.16 14.79 -6.63
CA ALA A 86 -4.76 14.73 -7.03
C ALA A 86 -4.52 14.37 -8.51
N LEU A 87 -5.57 14.10 -9.31
CA LEU A 87 -5.39 13.67 -10.72
C LEU A 87 -4.70 14.73 -11.57
N ASP A 88 -5.08 16.00 -11.42
CA ASP A 88 -4.44 17.11 -12.14
C ASP A 88 -2.96 17.27 -11.74
N THR A 89 -2.64 16.95 -10.47
CA THR A 89 -1.27 16.95 -10.00
C THR A 89 -0.44 15.87 -10.70
N PHE A 90 -1.00 14.66 -10.87
CA PHE A 90 -0.30 13.61 -11.61
C PHE A 90 -0.10 13.97 -13.08
N ALA A 91 -1.11 14.57 -13.74
CA ALA A 91 -0.99 15.05 -15.10
C ALA A 91 0.12 16.10 -15.22
N PHE A 92 0.11 17.10 -14.34
CA PHE A 92 1.16 18.11 -14.27
C PHE A 92 2.55 17.48 -14.08
N LEU A 93 2.71 16.55 -13.12
CA LEU A 93 4.01 15.92 -12.86
C LEU A 93 4.53 15.14 -14.09
N LYS A 94 3.64 14.47 -14.84
CA LYS A 94 4.03 13.76 -16.08
C LYS A 94 4.59 14.71 -17.14
N GLU A 95 4.00 15.89 -17.28
CA GLU A 95 4.49 16.93 -18.20
C GLU A 95 5.84 17.48 -17.78
N GLN A 96 6.10 17.56 -16.46
CA GLN A 96 7.32 18.12 -15.91
C GLN A 96 8.53 17.18 -15.94
N VAL A 97 8.37 15.92 -16.35
CA VAL A 97 9.47 14.93 -16.33
C VAL A 97 10.67 15.36 -17.17
N ALA A 98 10.43 15.95 -18.36
CA ALA A 98 11.50 16.36 -19.26
C ALA A 98 11.94 17.84 -19.10
N GLU A 99 11.33 18.57 -18.14
CA GLU A 99 11.54 20.03 -18.01
C GLU A 99 12.54 20.41 -16.90
N GLY A 100 13.23 19.43 -16.30
CA GLY A 100 14.16 19.66 -15.18
C GLY A 100 13.49 20.10 -13.88
N TYR A 101 12.19 19.93 -13.77
CA TYR A 101 11.41 20.32 -12.59
C TYR A 101 11.86 19.57 -11.32
N PHE A 102 12.08 18.27 -11.44
CA PHE A 102 12.46 17.41 -10.30
C PHE A 102 13.88 17.72 -9.83
N GLU A 103 14.79 18.02 -10.74
CA GLU A 103 16.15 18.51 -10.44
C GLU A 103 16.09 19.84 -9.69
N GLY A 104 15.22 20.74 -10.12
CA GLY A 104 14.96 22.00 -9.43
C GLY A 104 14.42 21.82 -8.01
N LEU A 105 13.56 20.79 -7.77
CA LEU A 105 13.09 20.45 -6.42
C LEU A 105 14.23 19.93 -5.53
N ILE A 106 15.15 19.11 -6.08
CA ILE A 106 16.33 18.64 -5.35
C ILE A 106 17.18 19.83 -4.91
N VAL A 107 17.49 20.74 -5.81
CA VAL A 107 18.27 21.94 -5.48
C VAL A 107 17.57 22.75 -4.39
N LYS A 108 16.34 23.15 -4.65
CA LYS A 108 15.59 24.09 -3.79
C LYS A 108 15.30 23.55 -2.40
N TYR A 109 14.87 22.27 -2.30
CA TYR A 109 14.34 21.74 -1.05
C TYR A 109 15.28 20.80 -0.31
N LEU A 110 16.34 20.30 -0.97
CA LEU A 110 17.28 19.37 -0.34
C LEU A 110 18.69 19.98 -0.22
N LEU A 111 19.25 20.52 -1.30
CA LEU A 111 20.62 21.06 -1.29
C LEU A 111 20.72 22.45 -0.67
N GLU A 112 19.80 23.36 -1.01
CA GLU A 112 19.81 24.75 -0.54
C GLU A 112 18.95 24.96 0.73
N ASN A 113 18.38 23.89 1.27
CA ASN A 113 17.50 24.00 2.44
C ASN A 113 18.31 24.18 3.72
N PRO A 114 18.18 25.33 4.43
CA PRO A 114 18.90 25.58 5.68
C PRO A 114 18.30 24.79 6.88
N HIS A 115 17.12 24.18 6.74
CA HIS A 115 16.43 23.44 7.77
C HIS A 115 16.74 21.93 7.73
N GLY A 116 18.02 21.59 7.75
CA GLY A 116 18.49 20.21 7.85
C GLY A 116 18.87 19.83 9.27
N SER A 117 18.63 18.59 9.67
CA SER A 117 19.12 18.03 10.93
C SER A 117 19.59 16.61 10.75
N LEU A 118 20.70 16.27 11.40
CA LEU A 118 21.22 14.91 11.49
C LEU A 118 20.97 14.35 12.90
N VAL A 119 20.21 13.28 12.99
CA VAL A 119 19.91 12.61 14.27
C VAL A 119 20.55 11.23 14.28
N ILE A 120 21.38 10.97 15.31
CA ILE A 120 22.03 9.68 15.52
C ILE A 120 21.41 9.00 16.72
N ILE A 121 20.78 7.85 16.49
CA ILE A 121 20.20 7.03 17.54
C ILE A 121 21.17 5.89 17.86
N ARG A 122 21.75 5.93 19.06
CA ARG A 122 22.68 4.91 19.53
C ARG A 122 21.98 3.90 20.43
N PRO A 123 22.17 2.59 20.20
CA PRO A 123 21.65 1.59 21.11
C PRO A 123 22.45 1.65 22.43
N LYS A 124 21.76 1.65 23.55
CA LYS A 124 22.35 1.55 24.88
C LYS A 124 21.76 0.35 25.59
N ARG A 125 22.56 -0.70 25.76
CA ARG A 125 22.14 -1.87 26.52
C ARG A 125 21.77 -1.49 27.96
N GLY A 126 20.69 -2.04 28.46
CA GLY A 126 20.20 -1.79 29.82
C GLY A 126 19.52 -0.44 30.04
N LEU A 127 19.35 0.40 29.00
CA LEU A 127 18.72 1.72 29.16
C LEU A 127 17.30 1.60 29.69
N THR A 128 16.49 0.67 29.18
CA THR A 128 15.12 0.43 29.63
C THR A 128 15.11 0.00 31.10
N ALA A 129 15.95 -0.96 31.48
CA ALA A 129 16.05 -1.39 32.88
C ALA A 129 16.44 -0.24 33.82
N LEU A 130 17.38 0.62 33.39
CA LEU A 130 17.77 1.82 34.15
C LEU A 130 16.61 2.81 34.29
N GLN A 131 15.84 3.01 33.22
CA GLN A 131 14.66 3.89 33.24
C GLN A 131 13.58 3.33 34.15
N ASP A 132 13.30 2.03 34.07
CA ASP A 132 12.36 1.33 34.92
C ASP A 132 12.75 1.42 36.41
N GLU A 133 14.02 1.26 36.71
CA GLU A 133 14.51 1.41 38.07
C GLU A 133 14.34 2.85 38.60
N LYS A 134 14.69 3.84 37.76
CA LYS A 134 14.43 5.25 38.11
C LYS A 134 12.96 5.54 38.33
N LEU A 135 12.10 5.02 37.45
CA LEU A 135 10.66 5.17 37.57
C LEU A 135 10.14 4.50 38.85
N LYS A 136 10.58 3.26 39.14
CA LYS A 136 10.23 2.56 40.39
C LYS A 136 10.61 3.35 41.63
N LYS A 137 11.85 3.89 41.68
CA LYS A 137 12.30 4.75 42.79
C LYS A 137 11.45 6.02 42.94
N LYS A 138 11.15 6.68 41.80
CA LYS A 138 10.28 7.88 41.79
C LYS A 138 8.88 7.55 42.28
N LEU A 139 8.29 6.47 41.84
CA LEU A 139 6.94 6.05 42.26
C LEU A 139 6.92 5.59 43.73
N ALA A 140 7.96 4.92 44.21
CA ALA A 140 8.08 4.52 45.61
C ALA A 140 8.15 5.75 46.52
N ALA A 141 9.01 6.72 46.20
CA ALA A 141 9.10 7.98 46.98
C ALA A 141 7.78 8.77 46.94
N TYR A 142 7.12 8.82 45.76
CA TYR A 142 5.80 9.42 45.65
C TYR A 142 4.77 8.72 46.55
N LYS A 143 4.73 7.41 46.53
CA LYS A 143 3.85 6.58 47.36
C LYS A 143 4.10 6.79 48.84
N GLU A 144 5.36 6.93 49.28
CA GLU A 144 5.73 7.20 50.68
C GLU A 144 5.23 8.56 51.18
N GLY A 145 5.27 9.56 50.28
CA GLY A 145 4.78 10.91 50.58
C GLY A 145 3.26 11.07 50.64
N LEU A 146 2.50 10.06 50.18
CA LEU A 146 1.04 10.12 50.18
C LEU A 146 0.44 9.76 51.56
N THR A 147 -0.57 10.48 51.95
CA THR A 147 -1.43 10.14 53.09
C THR A 147 -2.26 8.88 52.82
N ALA A 148 -2.80 8.27 53.83
CA ALA A 148 -3.70 7.10 53.69
C ALA A 148 -4.93 7.42 52.86
N GLU A 149 -5.47 8.64 52.97
CA GLU A 149 -6.63 9.09 52.20
C GLU A 149 -6.30 9.25 50.71
N GLU A 150 -5.16 9.88 50.38
CA GLU A 150 -4.70 10.05 48.99
C GLU A 150 -4.43 8.71 48.34
N ARG A 151 -3.80 7.75 49.03
CA ARG A 151 -3.61 6.39 48.54
C ARG A 151 -4.93 5.72 48.25
N LYS A 152 -5.90 5.81 49.14
CA LYS A 152 -7.23 5.25 48.96
C LYS A 152 -7.90 5.86 47.73
N ARG A 153 -7.84 7.19 47.59
CA ARG A 153 -8.42 7.89 46.42
C ARG A 153 -7.84 7.42 45.10
N ILE A 154 -6.51 7.19 45.02
CA ILE A 154 -5.84 6.69 43.81
C ILE A 154 -6.28 5.26 43.52
N VAL A 155 -6.41 4.40 44.56
CA VAL A 155 -6.87 3.01 44.38
C VAL A 155 -8.31 2.97 43.90
N ASP A 156 -9.19 3.78 44.54
CA ASP A 156 -10.61 3.84 44.19
C ASP A 156 -10.79 4.38 42.74
N PHE A 157 -10.05 5.42 42.38
CA PHE A 157 -10.03 5.98 41.03
C PHE A 157 -9.56 4.92 39.99
N THR A 158 -8.49 4.17 40.33
CA THR A 158 -7.96 3.15 39.43
C THR A 158 -8.95 1.98 39.27
N LYS A 159 -9.65 1.61 40.34
CA LYS A 159 -10.71 0.59 40.26
C LYS A 159 -11.85 1.08 39.37
N HIS A 160 -12.34 2.28 39.62
CA HIS A 160 -13.41 2.87 38.81
C HIS A 160 -13.00 2.99 37.33
N LEU A 161 -11.76 3.41 37.05
CA LEU A 161 -11.26 3.46 35.67
C LEU A 161 -11.27 2.09 35.00
N LYS A 162 -10.83 1.03 35.72
CA LYS A 162 -10.86 -0.33 35.19
C LYS A 162 -12.28 -0.84 34.97
N GLU A 163 -13.19 -0.56 35.91
CA GLU A 163 -14.60 -0.88 35.76
C GLU A 163 -15.20 -0.19 34.55
N TYR A 164 -14.99 1.12 34.42
CA TYR A 164 -15.43 1.92 33.29
C TYR A 164 -14.88 1.40 31.93
N GLN A 165 -13.62 1.02 31.90
CA GLN A 165 -13.00 0.47 30.66
C GLN A 165 -13.51 -0.93 30.29
N SER A 166 -14.04 -1.68 31.26
CA SER A 166 -14.55 -3.04 31.08
C SER A 166 -16.07 -3.08 30.97
N GLU A 167 -16.74 -2.01 31.33
CA GLU A 167 -18.19 -1.89 31.27
C GLU A 167 -18.67 -1.87 29.83
N LEU A 168 -19.63 -2.70 29.52
CA LEU A 168 -20.27 -2.67 28.21
C LEU A 168 -21.15 -1.42 28.13
N SER A 169 -21.16 -0.80 26.96
CA SER A 169 -22.05 0.34 26.71
C SER A 169 -23.50 -0.06 27.03
N PRO A 170 -24.28 0.82 27.68
CA PRO A 170 -25.69 0.56 27.94
C PRO A 170 -26.44 0.22 26.64
N GLN A 171 -27.39 -0.68 26.73
CA GLN A 171 -28.19 -1.10 25.58
C GLN A 171 -28.86 0.09 24.88
N GLU A 172 -29.34 1.08 25.65
CA GLU A 172 -29.94 2.30 25.14
C GLU A 172 -28.98 3.16 24.29
N ASP A 173 -27.66 3.11 24.56
CA ASP A 173 -26.65 3.80 23.78
C ASP A 173 -26.27 3.02 22.53
N LEU A 174 -26.25 1.69 22.61
CA LEU A 174 -26.04 0.83 21.45
C LEU A 174 -27.17 0.95 20.44
N GLU A 175 -28.41 1.09 20.90
CA GLU A 175 -29.60 1.26 20.07
C GLU A 175 -29.67 2.62 19.35
N LYS A 176 -28.86 3.62 19.79
CA LYS A 176 -28.71 4.89 19.07
C LYS A 176 -27.83 4.77 17.81
N ILE A 177 -27.01 3.71 17.74
CA ILE A 177 -26.18 3.44 16.57
C ILE A 177 -27.11 2.86 15.49
N PRO A 178 -27.19 3.48 14.30
CA PRO A 178 -28.01 2.92 13.21
C PRO A 178 -27.43 1.56 12.80
N LEU A 179 -28.16 0.52 13.10
CA LEU A 179 -27.86 -0.84 12.67
C LEU A 179 -28.68 -1.19 11.44
N LEU A 180 -28.14 -2.10 10.62
CA LEU A 180 -28.90 -2.66 9.50
C LEU A 180 -30.06 -3.48 10.04
N GLU A 181 -31.26 -3.16 9.58
CA GLU A 181 -32.46 -3.94 9.84
C GLU A 181 -32.63 -5.01 8.74
N ARG A 182 -33.50 -6.00 9.00
CA ARG A 182 -33.76 -7.05 8.03
C ARG A 182 -34.35 -6.52 6.72
N GLU A 183 -35.06 -5.40 6.79
CA GLU A 183 -35.68 -4.70 5.69
C GLU A 183 -34.67 -3.99 4.78
N ASP A 184 -33.49 -3.63 5.32
CA ASP A 184 -32.39 -3.00 4.56
C ASP A 184 -31.64 -4.02 3.67
N ILE A 185 -31.89 -5.33 3.91
CA ILE A 185 -31.27 -6.39 3.10
C ILE A 185 -32.06 -6.54 1.80
N ASP A 186 -31.38 -6.29 0.68
CA ASP A 186 -31.96 -6.52 -0.64
C ASP A 186 -32.40 -7.98 -0.81
N LYS A 187 -33.69 -8.16 -1.14
CA LYS A 187 -34.28 -9.50 -1.36
C LYS A 187 -33.84 -10.14 -2.67
N LYS A 188 -33.22 -9.36 -3.55
CA LYS A 188 -32.71 -9.83 -4.84
C LYS A 188 -31.20 -9.72 -4.86
N ALA A 189 -30.53 -10.79 -5.26
CA ALA A 189 -29.10 -10.72 -5.55
C ALA A 189 -28.83 -9.74 -6.68
N LEU A 190 -27.77 -8.96 -6.55
CA LEU A 190 -27.29 -8.11 -7.66
C LEU A 190 -26.99 -9.01 -8.87
N PRO A 191 -27.49 -8.68 -10.06
CA PRO A 191 -27.18 -9.43 -11.26
C PRO A 191 -25.70 -9.31 -11.58
N PHE A 192 -25.08 -10.42 -11.97
CA PHE A 192 -23.75 -10.36 -12.58
C PHE A 192 -23.87 -9.68 -13.93
N GLN A 193 -23.12 -8.59 -14.12
CA GLN A 193 -23.01 -7.91 -15.42
C GLN A 193 -21.92 -8.61 -16.24
N ASN A 194 -22.30 -9.70 -16.90
CA ASN A 194 -21.40 -10.49 -17.72
C ASN A 194 -21.80 -10.35 -19.18
N GLU A 195 -20.84 -9.97 -20.01
CA GLU A 195 -20.95 -10.06 -21.45
C GLU A 195 -19.98 -11.14 -21.96
N GLU A 196 -20.49 -12.09 -22.72
CA GLU A 196 -19.66 -13.16 -23.28
C GLU A 196 -19.29 -12.82 -24.72
N HIS A 197 -17.99 -12.81 -24.98
CA HIS A 197 -17.41 -12.60 -26.30
C HIS A 197 -16.47 -13.75 -26.66
N GLU A 198 -16.07 -13.81 -27.92
CA GLU A 198 -15.07 -14.73 -28.40
C GLU A 198 -13.97 -13.97 -29.14
N ALA A 199 -12.72 -14.20 -28.80
CA ALA A 199 -11.56 -13.63 -29.47
C ALA A 199 -10.57 -14.73 -29.83
N GLY A 200 -10.38 -15.01 -31.13
CA GLY A 200 -9.43 -16.02 -31.60
C GLY A 200 -9.71 -17.46 -31.11
N GLY A 201 -10.98 -17.82 -30.90
CA GLY A 201 -11.37 -19.13 -30.36
C GLY A 201 -11.29 -19.22 -28.84
N VAL A 202 -10.98 -18.10 -28.15
CA VAL A 202 -10.94 -18.02 -26.69
C VAL A 202 -12.18 -17.31 -26.18
N LYS A 203 -12.86 -17.89 -25.19
CA LYS A 203 -13.99 -17.25 -24.50
C LYS A 203 -13.48 -16.09 -23.65
N VAL A 204 -14.09 -14.92 -23.84
CA VAL A 204 -13.84 -13.72 -23.05
C VAL A 204 -15.11 -13.37 -22.27
N VAL A 205 -15.00 -13.24 -20.96
CA VAL A 205 -16.08 -12.74 -20.12
C VAL A 205 -15.72 -11.32 -19.73
N TYR A 206 -16.53 -10.36 -20.18
CA TYR A 206 -16.35 -8.95 -19.91
C TYR A 206 -17.33 -8.48 -18.84
N HIS A 207 -16.82 -7.65 -17.93
CA HIS A 207 -17.60 -7.04 -16.85
C HIS A 207 -17.48 -5.53 -16.97
N ASP A 208 -18.58 -4.86 -17.33
CA ASP A 208 -18.63 -3.40 -17.36
C ASP A 208 -18.88 -2.85 -15.95
N LEU A 209 -17.79 -2.59 -15.25
CA LEU A 209 -17.81 -2.07 -13.88
C LEU A 209 -17.02 -0.76 -13.81
N PHE A 210 -17.47 0.13 -12.94
CA PHE A 210 -16.70 1.35 -12.66
C PHE A 210 -15.42 1.02 -11.90
N THR A 211 -14.27 1.22 -12.55
CA THR A 211 -12.93 0.91 -12.02
C THR A 211 -12.00 2.12 -12.03
N ASN A 212 -12.55 3.34 -12.14
CA ASN A 212 -11.80 4.60 -12.16
C ASN A 212 -10.64 4.62 -13.17
N GLY A 213 -10.86 4.03 -14.37
CA GLY A 213 -9.88 4.00 -15.46
C GLY A 213 -8.87 2.86 -15.40
N ILE A 214 -9.06 1.88 -14.52
CA ILE A 214 -8.21 0.70 -14.41
C ILE A 214 -8.91 -0.50 -15.06
N GLY A 215 -8.23 -1.17 -15.97
CA GLY A 215 -8.63 -2.47 -16.52
C GLY A 215 -7.97 -3.61 -15.76
N TYR A 216 -8.76 -4.59 -15.36
CA TYR A 216 -8.31 -5.83 -14.73
C TYR A 216 -8.40 -6.95 -15.75
N VAL A 217 -7.31 -7.68 -15.97
CA VAL A 217 -7.24 -8.78 -16.94
C VAL A 217 -6.83 -10.06 -16.24
N ASN A 218 -7.63 -11.11 -16.41
CA ASN A 218 -7.33 -12.44 -15.91
C ASN A 218 -7.27 -13.42 -17.08
N LEU A 219 -6.12 -14.07 -17.27
CA LEU A 219 -5.97 -15.20 -18.18
C LEU A 219 -6.11 -16.47 -17.35
N ILE A 220 -7.13 -17.27 -17.67
CA ILE A 220 -7.47 -18.50 -16.92
C ILE A 220 -7.15 -19.71 -17.81
N PHE A 221 -6.17 -20.51 -17.38
CA PHE A 221 -5.76 -21.73 -18.05
C PHE A 221 -6.28 -22.93 -17.26
N ARG A 222 -7.00 -23.83 -17.93
CA ARG A 222 -7.44 -25.07 -17.29
C ARG A 222 -6.26 -26.00 -17.05
N ALA A 223 -6.18 -26.51 -15.83
CA ALA A 223 -5.11 -27.40 -15.38
C ALA A 223 -5.57 -28.85 -15.13
N ASP A 224 -6.83 -29.19 -15.47
CA ASP A 224 -7.41 -30.52 -15.24
C ASP A 224 -6.68 -31.65 -15.96
N SER A 225 -6.03 -31.35 -17.10
CA SER A 225 -5.29 -32.32 -17.89
C SER A 225 -3.86 -32.57 -17.41
N ILE A 226 -3.41 -31.83 -16.40
CA ILE A 226 -2.05 -31.96 -15.87
C ILE A 226 -1.99 -33.20 -14.97
N PRO A 227 -1.04 -34.14 -15.25
CA PRO A 227 -0.83 -35.31 -14.42
C PRO A 227 -0.56 -34.91 -12.94
N GLN A 228 -1.08 -35.70 -12.01
CA GLN A 228 -1.02 -35.41 -10.57
C GLN A 228 0.42 -35.24 -10.07
N GLU A 229 1.37 -35.98 -10.62
CA GLU A 229 2.80 -35.87 -10.29
C GLU A 229 3.42 -34.53 -10.71
N LEU A 230 2.79 -33.79 -11.65
CA LEU A 230 3.26 -32.50 -12.14
C LEU A 230 2.58 -31.31 -11.44
N ILE A 231 1.52 -31.53 -10.67
CA ILE A 231 0.81 -30.45 -9.96
C ILE A 231 1.74 -29.60 -9.06
N PRO A 232 2.69 -30.19 -8.29
CA PRO A 232 3.63 -29.40 -7.49
C PRO A 232 4.48 -28.42 -8.32
N TYR A 233 4.74 -28.73 -9.58
CA TYR A 233 5.51 -27.87 -10.47
C TYR A 233 4.73 -26.61 -10.89
N LEU A 234 3.41 -26.61 -10.84
CA LEU A 234 2.62 -25.39 -11.02
C LEU A 234 2.93 -24.36 -9.93
N GLY A 235 3.18 -24.83 -8.71
CA GLY A 235 3.63 -23.97 -7.61
C GLY A 235 5.01 -23.36 -7.85
N LEU A 236 5.93 -24.14 -8.43
CA LEU A 236 7.25 -23.65 -8.86
C LEU A 236 7.14 -22.68 -10.02
N LEU A 237 6.34 -23.01 -11.05
CA LEU A 237 6.09 -22.16 -12.20
C LEU A 237 5.58 -20.78 -11.74
N LYS A 238 4.55 -20.77 -10.91
CA LYS A 238 4.02 -19.54 -10.29
C LYS A 238 5.10 -18.72 -9.57
N ALA A 239 6.06 -19.39 -8.91
CA ALA A 239 7.09 -18.72 -8.13
C ALA A 239 8.22 -18.13 -9.01
N VAL A 240 8.42 -18.68 -10.19
CA VAL A 240 9.51 -18.32 -11.12
C VAL A 240 9.07 -17.31 -12.17
N LEU A 241 7.84 -17.43 -12.70
CA LEU A 241 7.31 -16.52 -13.71
C LEU A 241 7.40 -15.07 -13.24
N GLY A 242 7.91 -14.22 -14.13
CA GLY A 242 8.17 -12.80 -13.86
C GLY A 242 9.41 -12.52 -12.98
N LYS A 243 10.21 -13.54 -12.64
CA LYS A 243 11.44 -13.40 -11.83
C LYS A 243 12.69 -13.97 -12.53
N VAL A 244 12.59 -14.29 -13.77
CA VAL A 244 13.67 -14.76 -14.65
C VAL A 244 13.67 -13.93 -15.92
N ASP A 245 14.77 -14.02 -16.68
CA ASP A 245 14.85 -13.41 -18.00
C ASP A 245 13.77 -14.00 -18.91
N THR A 246 13.22 -13.17 -19.79
CA THR A 246 12.26 -13.59 -20.82
C THR A 246 12.95 -13.64 -22.19
N GLU A 247 12.19 -13.91 -23.25
CA GLU A 247 12.75 -13.94 -24.61
C GLU A 247 13.40 -12.60 -25.01
N ASN A 248 12.78 -11.48 -24.62
CA ASN A 248 13.18 -10.14 -25.08
C ASN A 248 13.73 -9.22 -24.00
N TYR A 249 13.67 -9.60 -22.74
CA TYR A 249 14.07 -8.76 -21.60
C TYR A 249 14.88 -9.54 -20.59
N THR A 250 15.89 -8.92 -20.02
CA THR A 250 16.43 -9.38 -18.75
C THR A 250 15.38 -9.17 -17.64
N TYR A 251 15.47 -9.92 -16.56
CA TYR A 251 14.58 -9.77 -15.40
C TYR A 251 14.46 -8.31 -14.92
N GLY A 252 15.60 -7.61 -14.85
CA GLY A 252 15.62 -6.21 -14.40
C GLY A 252 14.93 -5.25 -15.37
N GLU A 253 15.09 -5.44 -16.67
CA GLU A 253 14.40 -4.65 -17.71
C GLU A 253 12.90 -4.96 -17.71
N PHE A 254 12.54 -6.23 -17.65
CA PHE A 254 11.15 -6.66 -17.58
C PHE A 254 10.42 -6.08 -16.39
N ALA A 255 11.04 -6.09 -15.19
CA ALA A 255 10.47 -5.50 -14.00
C ALA A 255 10.28 -3.98 -14.11
N LYS A 256 11.19 -3.28 -14.79
CA LYS A 256 11.05 -1.84 -15.06
C LYS A 256 9.88 -1.52 -15.99
N GLU A 257 9.78 -2.26 -17.10
CA GLU A 257 8.67 -2.09 -18.06
C GLU A 257 7.32 -2.44 -17.40
N LEU A 258 7.25 -3.50 -16.61
CA LEU A 258 6.05 -3.82 -15.83
C LEU A 258 5.62 -2.67 -14.91
N ASN A 259 6.55 -2.10 -14.16
CA ASN A 259 6.25 -1.01 -13.23
C ASN A 259 5.88 0.30 -13.96
N LEU A 260 6.36 0.47 -15.19
CA LEU A 260 6.04 1.64 -16.00
C LEU A 260 4.59 1.60 -16.54
N HIS A 261 4.14 0.42 -16.98
CA HIS A 261 2.92 0.28 -17.77
C HIS A 261 1.76 -0.43 -17.02
N THR A 262 2.05 -1.08 -15.89
CA THR A 262 1.04 -1.90 -15.20
C THR A 262 1.03 -1.67 -13.70
N GLY A 263 -0.05 -2.09 -13.06
CA GLY A 263 -0.12 -2.25 -11.60
C GLY A 263 0.47 -3.60 -11.12
N GLY A 264 1.22 -4.28 -11.99
CA GLY A 264 1.87 -5.56 -11.73
C GLY A 264 1.21 -6.73 -12.45
N ILE A 265 1.96 -7.83 -12.53
CA ILE A 265 1.48 -9.13 -13.01
C ILE A 265 1.68 -10.14 -11.86
N SER A 266 0.69 -10.98 -11.64
CA SER A 266 0.77 -12.04 -10.65
C SER A 266 0.21 -13.35 -11.20
N CYS A 267 0.69 -14.47 -10.68
CA CYS A 267 0.20 -15.81 -11.02
C CYS A 267 -0.43 -16.47 -9.80
N SER A 268 -1.50 -17.21 -10.00
CA SER A 268 -2.14 -18.05 -8.98
C SER A 268 -2.45 -19.45 -9.50
N VAL A 269 -2.58 -20.38 -8.57
CA VAL A 269 -3.09 -21.73 -8.82
C VAL A 269 -4.29 -21.90 -7.90
N GLY A 270 -5.40 -22.35 -8.43
CA GLY A 270 -6.63 -22.49 -7.69
C GLY A 270 -7.56 -23.55 -8.26
N SER A 271 -8.74 -23.65 -7.69
CA SER A 271 -9.84 -24.43 -8.21
C SER A 271 -11.14 -23.66 -8.12
N TYR A 272 -12.01 -23.85 -9.10
CA TYR A 272 -13.38 -23.37 -9.08
C TYR A 272 -14.31 -24.55 -8.90
N ASP A 273 -15.05 -24.55 -7.82
CA ASP A 273 -16.01 -25.60 -7.50
C ASP A 273 -17.36 -25.33 -8.19
N ASP A 274 -18.03 -26.38 -8.63
CA ASP A 274 -19.37 -26.26 -9.18
C ASP A 274 -20.38 -26.09 -8.04
N VAL A 275 -21.16 -25.03 -8.06
CA VAL A 275 -22.16 -24.72 -7.02
C VAL A 275 -23.29 -25.76 -6.95
N ARG A 276 -23.54 -26.49 -8.05
CA ARG A 276 -24.63 -27.47 -8.17
C ARG A 276 -24.15 -28.91 -7.97
N GLU A 277 -22.88 -29.18 -8.34
CA GLU A 277 -22.26 -30.50 -8.30
C GLU A 277 -21.05 -30.45 -7.37
N THR A 278 -21.23 -30.75 -6.09
CA THR A 278 -20.22 -30.53 -5.02
C THR A 278 -18.94 -31.37 -5.16
N ASP A 279 -18.96 -32.39 -6.01
CA ASP A 279 -17.83 -33.27 -6.33
C ASP A 279 -17.12 -32.87 -7.64
N ARG A 280 -17.58 -31.80 -8.29
CA ARG A 280 -17.02 -31.28 -9.53
C ARG A 280 -16.26 -29.98 -9.27
N TYR A 281 -15.02 -29.94 -9.74
CA TYR A 281 -14.19 -28.75 -9.71
C TYR A 281 -13.39 -28.61 -11.00
N THR A 282 -12.89 -27.40 -11.27
CA THR A 282 -11.98 -27.11 -12.37
C THR A 282 -10.69 -26.54 -11.79
N ALA A 283 -9.59 -27.29 -11.92
CA ALA A 283 -8.28 -26.77 -11.54
C ALA A 283 -7.79 -25.75 -12.58
N VAL A 284 -7.20 -24.66 -12.11
CA VAL A 284 -6.77 -23.56 -12.97
C VAL A 284 -5.39 -23.03 -12.59
N PHE A 285 -4.67 -22.56 -13.60
CA PHE A 285 -3.55 -21.66 -13.46
C PHE A 285 -3.99 -20.30 -14.00
N GLU A 286 -3.77 -19.25 -13.23
CA GLU A 286 -4.24 -17.92 -13.58
C GLU A 286 -3.11 -16.93 -13.62
N VAL A 287 -3.19 -16.01 -14.56
CA VAL A 287 -2.30 -14.87 -14.69
C VAL A 287 -3.15 -13.60 -14.63
N HIS A 288 -2.87 -12.77 -13.64
CA HIS A 288 -3.61 -11.54 -13.37
C HIS A 288 -2.74 -10.34 -13.70
N SER A 289 -3.33 -9.35 -14.34
CA SER A 289 -2.71 -8.03 -14.50
C SER A 289 -3.76 -6.95 -14.35
N LYS A 290 -3.29 -5.76 -14.02
CA LYS A 290 -4.10 -4.55 -13.94
C LYS A 290 -3.29 -3.39 -14.52
N ALA A 291 -3.94 -2.54 -15.31
CA ALA A 291 -3.31 -1.39 -15.92
C ALA A 291 -4.33 -0.28 -16.18
N LEU A 292 -3.87 0.94 -16.41
CA LEU A 292 -4.74 1.98 -16.93
C LEU A 292 -5.29 1.55 -18.30
N TYR A 293 -6.49 2.01 -18.66
CA TYR A 293 -7.14 1.58 -19.92
C TYR A 293 -6.26 1.79 -21.14
N GLU A 294 -5.54 2.89 -21.21
CA GLU A 294 -4.60 3.21 -22.29
C GLU A 294 -3.41 2.26 -22.37
N GLU A 295 -3.07 1.59 -21.27
CA GLU A 295 -1.93 0.68 -21.14
C GLU A 295 -2.32 -0.80 -21.23
N LEU A 296 -3.61 -1.13 -21.38
CA LEU A 296 -4.07 -2.53 -21.42
C LEU A 296 -3.42 -3.37 -22.52
N ALA A 297 -3.19 -2.77 -23.69
CA ALA A 297 -2.53 -3.49 -24.79
C ALA A 297 -1.08 -3.85 -24.44
N VAL A 298 -0.38 -2.96 -23.74
CA VAL A 298 0.98 -3.20 -23.25
C VAL A 298 0.95 -4.25 -22.15
N ALA A 299 0.00 -4.18 -21.21
CA ALA A 299 -0.16 -5.18 -20.16
C ALA A 299 -0.36 -6.58 -20.72
N LEU A 300 -1.22 -6.76 -21.72
CA LEU A 300 -1.41 -8.04 -22.42
C LEU A 300 -0.13 -8.52 -23.11
N SER A 301 0.65 -7.61 -23.71
CA SER A 301 1.93 -7.93 -24.33
C SER A 301 2.95 -8.41 -23.30
N MET A 302 3.00 -7.77 -22.13
CA MET A 302 3.85 -8.15 -21.00
C MET A 302 3.44 -9.51 -20.42
N MET A 303 2.13 -9.77 -20.29
CA MET A 303 1.64 -11.09 -19.85
C MET A 303 2.06 -12.19 -20.82
N ARG A 304 1.97 -11.92 -22.13
CA ARG A 304 2.42 -12.86 -23.17
C ARG A 304 3.93 -13.08 -23.11
N GLU A 305 4.70 -12.04 -22.92
CA GLU A 305 6.16 -12.11 -22.80
C GLU A 305 6.57 -12.96 -21.60
N MET A 306 5.93 -12.77 -20.45
CA MET A 306 6.20 -13.55 -19.24
C MET A 306 5.90 -15.03 -19.40
N LEU A 307 4.95 -15.40 -20.27
CA LEU A 307 4.51 -16.78 -20.48
C LEU A 307 5.30 -17.52 -21.59
N ARG A 308 6.27 -16.89 -22.22
CA ARG A 308 7.12 -17.44 -23.26
C ARG A 308 8.51 -17.76 -22.77
#